data_bdc2bae7d686927dd7291f4fb5bee2c9
#
_entry.id   bdc2bae7d686927dd7291f4fb5bee2c9
#
_cell.length_a   1.000
_cell.length_b   1.000
_cell.length_c   1.000
_cell.angle_alpha   90.00
_cell.angle_beta   90.00
_cell.angle_gamma   90.00
#
_symmetry.space_group_name_H-M   'P 1'
#
loop_
_entity.id
_entity.type
_entity.pdbx_description
1 polymer ?
#
loop_
_entity_poly.entity_id
_entity_poly.type
_entity_poly.pdbx_seq_one_letter_code
_entity_poly.pdbx_strand_id
1 'polypeptide(L)'
;PEVIIETSISRKAFHRSSKLVGVENAYFDIAAFQLANGKFFNKEHFNLGKPVCIIGKSIAAKFFNGEEPIGKYLKVGKHWLQVIGVLEERLISEKSISNLGIRDYNMDVYTPLSTALLRYENRAMVSNAAIQEAMRNSMGNGAEGKVQNYHQLDRLVIKVSDSEKMSSIAEVISKLLKRKHSQGVDYEITIPELL
;
A
#
# COMPACT_ATOMS: atom_id res chain seq x y z
N PRO A 1 -0.79 5.33 -7.38
CA PRO A 1 -0.05 5.61 -6.16
C PRO A 1 -0.37 4.60 -5.07
N GLU A 2 0.65 4.25 -4.25
CA GLU A 2 0.54 3.38 -3.09
C GLU A 2 1.22 4.02 -1.89
N VAL A 3 0.60 3.84 -0.71
CA VAL A 3 1.22 4.07 0.61
C VAL A 3 1.12 2.77 1.38
N ILE A 4 2.25 2.25 1.84
CA ILE A 4 2.34 0.96 2.53
C ILE A 4 2.69 1.21 3.99
N ILE A 5 1.82 0.77 4.89
CA ILE A 5 1.97 0.94 6.33
C ILE A 5 1.99 -0.44 6.98
N GLU A 6 3.11 -0.79 7.59
CA GLU A 6 3.17 -2.01 8.40
C GLU A 6 2.40 -1.79 9.70
N THR A 7 1.41 -2.61 9.95
CA THR A 7 0.52 -2.46 11.09
C THR A 7 0.02 -3.82 11.55
N SER A 8 -0.75 -3.81 12.62
CA SER A 8 -1.44 -5.01 13.10
C SER A 8 -2.92 -4.91 12.84
N ILE A 9 -3.52 -6.04 12.52
CA ILE A 9 -4.96 -6.17 12.42
C ILE A 9 -5.48 -7.00 13.59
N SER A 10 -6.62 -6.62 14.14
CA SER A 10 -7.25 -7.36 15.22
C SER A 10 -8.76 -7.34 15.10
N ARG A 11 -9.38 -8.47 15.46
CA ARG A 11 -10.82 -8.63 15.58
C ARG A 11 -11.12 -9.74 16.57
N LYS A 12 -11.96 -9.44 17.60
CA LYS A 12 -12.21 -10.37 18.72
C LYS A 12 -10.87 -10.83 19.33
N ALA A 13 -10.64 -12.13 19.44
CA ALA A 13 -9.39 -12.71 19.97
C ALA A 13 -8.26 -12.86 18.94
N PHE A 14 -8.50 -12.57 17.66
CA PHE A 14 -7.49 -12.71 16.62
C PHE A 14 -6.66 -11.44 16.48
N HIS A 15 -5.35 -11.60 16.42
CA HIS A 15 -4.39 -10.53 16.23
C HIS A 15 -3.27 -10.99 15.31
N ARG A 16 -2.87 -10.15 14.34
CA ARG A 16 -1.77 -10.46 13.42
C ARG A 16 -1.14 -9.20 12.84
N SER A 17 0.15 -9.27 12.53
CA SER A 17 0.82 -8.30 11.69
C SER A 17 0.32 -8.41 10.24
N SER A 18 0.09 -7.27 9.60
CA SER A 18 -0.39 -7.15 8.22
C SER A 18 0.06 -5.83 7.63
N LYS A 19 -0.15 -5.64 6.33
CA LYS A 19 0.09 -4.38 5.65
C LYS A 19 -1.23 -3.68 5.35
N LEU A 20 -1.30 -2.41 5.71
CA LEU A 20 -2.34 -1.50 5.24
C LEU A 20 -1.81 -0.77 4.01
N VAL A 21 -2.53 -0.87 2.92
CA VAL A 21 -2.15 -0.28 1.64
C VAL A 21 -3.14 0.79 1.26
N GLY A 22 -2.70 2.05 1.30
CA GLY A 22 -3.46 3.18 0.80
C GLY A 22 -3.35 3.26 -0.72
N VAL A 23 -4.48 3.15 -1.42
CA VAL A 23 -4.52 3.07 -2.89
C VAL A 23 -5.65 3.91 -3.49
N GLU A 24 -5.56 4.15 -4.79
CA GLU A 24 -6.66 4.63 -5.63
C GLU A 24 -7.29 3.47 -6.40
N ASN A 25 -8.51 3.66 -6.94
CA ASN A 25 -9.20 2.60 -7.68
C ASN A 25 -8.41 2.07 -8.88
N ALA A 26 -7.68 2.94 -9.58
CA ALA A 26 -6.82 2.54 -10.69
C ALA A 26 -5.80 1.45 -10.31
N TYR A 27 -5.46 1.32 -9.03
CA TYR A 27 -4.58 0.26 -8.55
C TYR A 27 -5.17 -1.13 -8.77
N PHE A 28 -6.46 -1.30 -8.48
CA PHE A 28 -7.14 -2.57 -8.66
C PHE A 28 -7.24 -2.97 -10.13
N ASP A 29 -7.45 -2.00 -11.03
CA ASP A 29 -7.49 -2.20 -12.47
C ASP A 29 -6.10 -2.59 -13.02
N ILE A 30 -5.05 -1.89 -12.59
CA ILE A 30 -3.67 -2.15 -13.01
C ILE A 30 -3.22 -3.53 -12.54
N ALA A 31 -3.49 -3.86 -11.29
CA ALA A 31 -3.14 -5.14 -10.69
C ALA A 31 -4.11 -6.27 -11.05
N ALA A 32 -5.15 -6.00 -11.85
CA ALA A 32 -6.19 -6.95 -12.24
C ALA A 32 -6.84 -7.68 -11.03
N PHE A 33 -7.13 -6.92 -9.97
CA PHE A 33 -7.87 -7.45 -8.82
C PHE A 33 -9.35 -7.50 -9.12
N GLN A 34 -9.99 -8.57 -8.68
CA GLN A 34 -11.44 -8.73 -8.71
C GLN A 34 -12.02 -8.83 -7.31
N LEU A 35 -13.28 -8.47 -7.16
CA LEU A 35 -14.00 -8.61 -5.90
C LEU A 35 -14.76 -9.93 -5.87
N ALA A 36 -14.57 -10.70 -4.80
CA ALA A 36 -15.43 -11.83 -4.49
C ALA A 36 -16.79 -11.34 -3.96
N ASN A 37 -16.78 -10.30 -3.11
CA ASN A 37 -17.99 -9.71 -2.54
C ASN A 37 -17.80 -8.21 -2.29
N GLY A 38 -18.90 -7.44 -2.31
CA GLY A 38 -18.90 -6.03 -1.96
C GLY A 38 -18.68 -5.10 -3.15
N LYS A 39 -17.99 -3.98 -2.90
CA LYS A 39 -17.76 -2.93 -3.90
C LYS A 39 -16.41 -2.27 -3.71
N PHE A 40 -15.86 -1.70 -4.80
CA PHE A 40 -14.68 -0.83 -4.76
C PHE A 40 -15.00 0.52 -4.10
N PHE A 41 -13.97 1.30 -3.85
CA PHE A 41 -14.11 2.62 -3.28
C PHE A 41 -14.86 3.55 -4.26
N ASN A 42 -15.68 4.44 -3.71
CA ASN A 42 -16.33 5.50 -4.47
C ASN A 42 -15.64 6.86 -4.24
N LYS A 43 -16.01 7.87 -5.01
CA LYS A 43 -15.44 9.21 -4.90
C LYS A 43 -15.59 9.82 -3.51
N GLU A 44 -16.68 9.53 -2.81
CA GLU A 44 -16.94 10.04 -1.48
C GLU A 44 -15.97 9.46 -0.44
N HIS A 45 -15.58 8.18 -0.59
CA HIS A 45 -14.59 7.55 0.28
C HIS A 45 -13.23 8.25 0.17
N PHE A 46 -12.83 8.67 -1.02
CA PHE A 46 -11.59 9.42 -1.24
C PHE A 46 -11.70 10.85 -0.72
N ASN A 47 -12.76 11.58 -1.08
CA ASN A 47 -12.90 13.00 -0.76
C ASN A 47 -12.98 13.25 0.75
N LEU A 48 -13.66 12.37 1.49
CA LEU A 48 -13.87 12.50 2.93
C LEU A 48 -12.89 11.69 3.78
N GLY A 49 -11.97 10.92 3.16
CA GLY A 49 -11.08 10.02 3.89
C GLY A 49 -11.85 9.07 4.81
N LYS A 50 -12.95 8.47 4.30
CA LYS A 50 -13.82 7.60 5.10
C LYS A 50 -13.05 6.37 5.60
N PRO A 51 -13.27 5.92 6.86
CA PRO A 51 -12.60 4.76 7.43
C PRO A 51 -13.20 3.45 6.90
N VAL A 52 -12.96 3.18 5.63
CA VAL A 52 -13.41 1.97 4.93
C VAL A 52 -12.22 1.17 4.42
N CYS A 53 -12.42 -0.14 4.28
CA CYS A 53 -11.39 -1.01 3.71
C CYS A 53 -11.96 -2.11 2.82
N ILE A 54 -11.10 -2.59 1.93
CA ILE A 54 -11.24 -3.82 1.16
C ILE A 54 -10.19 -4.78 1.70
N ILE A 55 -10.53 -6.02 1.92
CA ILE A 55 -9.65 -7.01 2.53
C ILE A 55 -9.35 -8.16 1.58
N GLY A 56 -8.16 -8.71 1.69
CA GLY A 56 -7.80 -9.92 0.97
C GLY A 56 -8.53 -11.16 1.49
N LYS A 57 -8.63 -12.19 0.67
CA LYS A 57 -9.40 -13.41 0.97
C LYS A 57 -8.97 -14.12 2.23
N SER A 58 -7.66 -14.21 2.48
CA SER A 58 -7.12 -14.85 3.68
C SER A 58 -7.47 -14.11 4.97
N ILE A 59 -7.60 -12.77 4.91
CA ILE A 59 -8.07 -11.98 6.06
C ILE A 59 -9.54 -12.28 6.33
N ALA A 60 -10.37 -12.31 5.29
CA ALA A 60 -11.79 -12.65 5.43
C ALA A 60 -11.96 -14.03 6.08
N ALA A 61 -11.25 -15.04 5.60
CA ALA A 61 -11.31 -16.40 6.14
C ALA A 61 -10.87 -16.46 7.63
N LYS A 62 -9.73 -15.84 7.95
CA LYS A 62 -9.13 -15.95 9.31
C LYS A 62 -9.83 -15.10 10.37
N PHE A 63 -10.24 -13.89 10.03
CA PHE A 63 -10.77 -12.92 11.00
C PHE A 63 -12.30 -12.94 11.10
N PHE A 64 -12.98 -13.44 10.10
CA PHE A 64 -14.44 -13.49 10.07
C PHE A 64 -15.02 -14.90 10.22
N ASN A 65 -14.17 -15.95 10.07
CA ASN A 65 -14.50 -17.35 10.39
C ASN A 65 -15.90 -17.79 9.87
N GLY A 66 -16.15 -17.55 8.56
CA GLY A 66 -17.42 -17.86 7.92
C GLY A 66 -18.53 -16.80 8.09
N GLU A 67 -18.33 -15.78 8.95
CA GLU A 67 -19.25 -14.66 9.00
C GLU A 67 -19.07 -13.75 7.78
N GLU A 68 -20.16 -13.18 7.26
CA GLU A 68 -20.12 -12.16 6.20
C GLU A 68 -19.30 -10.94 6.66
N PRO A 69 -18.18 -10.60 5.99
CA PRO A 69 -17.33 -9.47 6.42
C PRO A 69 -17.91 -8.12 6.09
N ILE A 70 -18.72 -8.01 5.02
CA ILE A 70 -19.23 -6.73 4.53
C ILE A 70 -20.07 -6.01 5.60
N GLY A 71 -19.78 -4.71 5.77
CA GLY A 71 -20.43 -3.87 6.76
C GLY A 71 -19.88 -3.99 8.18
N LYS A 72 -19.08 -5.01 8.48
CA LYS A 72 -18.44 -5.20 9.79
C LYS A 72 -17.15 -4.40 9.91
N TYR A 73 -16.67 -4.24 11.13
CA TYR A 73 -15.47 -3.48 11.44
C TYR A 73 -14.28 -4.39 11.73
N LEU A 74 -13.12 -3.97 11.22
CA LEU A 74 -11.81 -4.55 11.48
C LEU A 74 -10.94 -3.48 12.13
N LYS A 75 -10.30 -3.78 13.24
CA LYS A 75 -9.34 -2.88 13.86
C LYS A 75 -8.00 -3.04 13.14
N VAL A 76 -7.52 -1.94 12.57
CA VAL A 76 -6.26 -1.87 11.85
C VAL A 76 -5.38 -0.83 12.55
N GLY A 77 -4.32 -1.29 13.20
CA GLY A 77 -3.53 -0.44 14.09
C GLY A 77 -4.40 0.21 15.18
N LYS A 78 -4.45 1.54 15.16
CA LYS A 78 -5.23 2.33 16.13
C LYS A 78 -6.67 2.64 15.67
N HIS A 79 -7.03 2.35 14.42
CA HIS A 79 -8.30 2.76 13.82
C HIS A 79 -9.19 1.57 13.48
N TRP A 80 -10.50 1.83 13.52
CA TRP A 80 -11.51 0.89 13.07
C TRP A 80 -11.90 1.24 11.63
N LEU A 81 -11.79 0.26 10.73
CA LEU A 81 -12.19 0.38 9.34
C LEU A 81 -13.39 -0.51 9.07
N GLN A 82 -14.40 0.01 8.37
CA GLN A 82 -15.53 -0.78 7.92
C GLN A 82 -15.17 -1.54 6.65
N VAL A 83 -15.39 -2.84 6.62
CA VAL A 83 -15.16 -3.67 5.44
C VAL A 83 -16.28 -3.44 4.43
N ILE A 84 -15.92 -3.01 3.22
CA ILE A 84 -16.86 -2.77 2.13
C ILE A 84 -16.67 -3.71 0.94
N GLY A 85 -15.56 -4.43 0.90
CA GLY A 85 -15.23 -5.38 -0.16
C GLY A 85 -14.27 -6.47 0.31
N VAL A 86 -14.36 -7.61 -0.34
CA VAL A 86 -13.43 -8.74 -0.20
C VAL A 86 -12.90 -9.09 -1.57
N LEU A 87 -11.59 -9.12 -1.72
CA LEU A 87 -10.94 -9.51 -2.97
C LEU A 87 -11.06 -11.02 -3.22
N GLU A 88 -11.06 -11.41 -4.48
CA GLU A 88 -10.85 -12.79 -4.86
C GLU A 88 -9.47 -13.29 -4.46
N GLU A 89 -9.36 -14.59 -4.23
CA GLU A 89 -8.09 -15.22 -3.90
C GLU A 89 -7.14 -15.18 -5.09
N ARG A 90 -5.91 -14.72 -4.83
CA ARG A 90 -4.81 -14.85 -5.78
C ARG A 90 -3.92 -16.01 -5.37
N LEU A 91 -3.82 -16.98 -6.27
CA LEU A 91 -2.88 -18.09 -6.11
C LEU A 91 -1.45 -17.57 -6.40
N ILE A 92 -0.75 -17.19 -5.36
CA ILE A 92 0.67 -16.85 -5.43
C ILE A 92 1.43 -18.02 -4.81
N SER A 93 2.38 -18.59 -5.57
CA SER A 93 3.17 -19.69 -5.03
C SER A 93 4.06 -19.18 -3.87
N GLU A 94 4.19 -19.98 -2.81
CA GLU A 94 5.08 -19.67 -1.69
C GLU A 94 6.53 -19.42 -2.14
N LYS A 95 6.95 -20.11 -3.20
CA LYS A 95 8.26 -19.91 -3.83
C LYS A 95 8.41 -18.52 -4.44
N SER A 96 7.35 -17.98 -5.04
CA SER A 96 7.35 -16.61 -5.59
C SER A 96 7.41 -15.57 -4.47
N ILE A 97 6.76 -15.81 -3.34
CA ILE A 97 6.81 -14.91 -2.17
C ILE A 97 8.23 -14.90 -1.59
N SER A 98 8.84 -16.06 -1.39
CA SER A 98 10.15 -16.18 -0.75
C SER A 98 11.32 -15.77 -1.65
N ASN A 99 11.28 -16.13 -2.94
CA ASN A 99 12.41 -15.94 -3.84
C ASN A 99 12.40 -14.60 -4.59
N LEU A 100 11.21 -14.07 -4.89
CA LEU A 100 11.04 -12.84 -5.67
C LEU A 100 10.55 -11.65 -4.81
N GLY A 101 10.38 -11.85 -3.50
CA GLY A 101 9.86 -10.80 -2.62
C GLY A 101 8.44 -10.34 -2.98
N ILE A 102 7.68 -11.16 -3.70
CA ILE A 102 6.31 -10.85 -4.08
C ILE A 102 5.44 -10.85 -2.82
N ARG A 103 4.69 -9.79 -2.64
CA ARG A 103 3.81 -9.60 -1.48
C ARG A 103 2.60 -10.55 -1.54
N ASP A 104 2.23 -11.14 -0.40
CA ASP A 104 0.99 -11.90 -0.28
C ASP A 104 -0.23 -10.95 -0.20
N TYR A 105 -0.78 -10.63 -1.35
CA TYR A 105 -1.94 -9.75 -1.50
C TYR A 105 -3.19 -10.25 -0.79
N ASN A 106 -3.30 -11.57 -0.54
CA ASN A 106 -4.45 -12.15 0.17
C ASN A 106 -4.47 -11.77 1.66
N MET A 107 -3.32 -11.33 2.19
CA MET A 107 -3.14 -10.93 3.59
C MET A 107 -3.08 -9.42 3.79
N ASP A 108 -3.32 -8.63 2.75
CA ASP A 108 -3.30 -7.17 2.82
C ASP A 108 -4.68 -6.57 3.10
N VAL A 109 -4.68 -5.41 3.72
CA VAL A 109 -5.84 -4.54 3.90
C VAL A 109 -5.67 -3.31 3.02
N TYR A 110 -6.64 -3.03 2.17
CA TYR A 110 -6.63 -1.86 1.29
C TYR A 110 -7.57 -0.79 1.83
N THR A 111 -7.16 0.47 1.76
CA THR A 111 -7.95 1.64 2.16
C THR A 111 -7.78 2.76 1.13
N PRO A 112 -8.71 3.73 1.03
CA PRO A 112 -8.47 4.89 0.20
C PRO A 112 -7.17 5.59 0.57
N LEU A 113 -6.41 6.05 -0.44
CA LEU A 113 -5.13 6.74 -0.22
C LEU A 113 -5.27 7.91 0.75
N SER A 114 -6.32 8.71 0.61
CA SER A 114 -6.64 9.82 1.52
C SER A 114 -6.87 9.35 2.97
N THR A 115 -7.50 8.19 3.16
CA THR A 115 -7.71 7.61 4.50
C THR A 115 -6.38 7.21 5.14
N ALA A 116 -5.48 6.59 4.37
CA ALA A 116 -4.15 6.22 4.84
C ALA A 116 -3.35 7.44 5.31
N LEU A 117 -3.29 8.49 4.46
CA LEU A 117 -2.53 9.70 4.75
C LEU A 117 -3.14 10.53 5.90
N LEU A 118 -4.47 10.61 6.01
CA LEU A 118 -5.11 11.41 7.05
C LEU A 118 -5.12 10.75 8.43
N ARG A 119 -5.26 9.41 8.48
CA ARG A 119 -5.50 8.70 9.74
C ARG A 119 -4.30 7.94 10.29
N TYR A 120 -3.39 7.50 9.44
CA TYR A 120 -2.27 6.66 9.85
C TYR A 120 -0.94 7.40 9.81
N GLU A 121 -0.60 7.99 8.69
CA GLU A 121 0.66 8.70 8.50
C GLU A 121 0.43 10.00 7.73
N ASN A 122 0.31 11.09 8.45
CA ASN A 122 0.26 12.41 7.83
C ASN A 122 1.67 12.86 7.44
N ARG A 123 2.20 12.30 6.36
CA ARG A 123 3.54 12.61 5.87
C ARG A 123 3.69 14.06 5.35
N ALA A 124 2.58 14.76 5.11
CA ALA A 124 2.60 16.19 4.76
C ALA A 124 3.01 17.09 5.93
N MET A 125 2.96 16.59 7.16
CA MET A 125 3.33 17.33 8.37
C MET A 125 4.73 16.97 8.89
N VAL A 126 5.56 16.27 8.11
CA VAL A 126 6.95 15.99 8.50
C VAL A 126 7.72 17.30 8.45
N SER A 127 8.00 17.87 9.62
CA SER A 127 8.81 19.09 9.72
C SER A 127 10.29 18.79 9.43
N ASN A 128 11.03 19.77 8.92
CA ASN A 128 12.48 19.65 8.74
C ASN A 128 13.21 19.25 10.03
N ALA A 129 12.66 19.61 11.19
CA ALA A 129 13.19 19.19 12.49
C ALA A 129 13.06 17.67 12.71
N ALA A 130 11.94 17.06 12.36
CA ALA A 130 11.75 15.62 12.45
C ALA A 130 12.66 14.85 11.48
N ILE A 131 12.92 15.40 10.30
CA ILE A 131 13.89 14.84 9.34
C ILE A 131 15.31 14.86 9.92
N GLN A 132 15.73 15.98 10.50
CA GLN A 132 17.05 16.11 11.12
C GLN A 132 17.23 15.21 12.35
N GLU A 133 16.17 15.04 13.15
CA GLU A 133 16.18 14.16 14.32
C GLU A 133 16.29 12.68 13.90
N ALA A 134 15.57 12.25 12.87
CA ALA A 134 15.67 10.91 12.31
C ALA A 134 17.05 10.66 11.67
N MET A 135 17.63 11.62 10.95
CA MET A 135 19.00 11.52 10.43
C MET A 135 20.03 11.39 11.56
N ARG A 136 19.86 12.11 12.67
CA ARG A 136 20.75 12.05 13.82
C ARG A 136 20.68 10.71 14.54
N ASN A 137 19.48 10.15 14.67
CA ASN A 137 19.24 8.82 15.26
C ASN A 137 19.78 7.67 14.36
N SER A 138 19.77 7.84 13.05
CA SER A 138 20.36 6.90 12.08
C SER A 138 21.90 6.88 12.16
N MET A 139 22.55 7.96 12.51
CA MET A 139 24.01 8.02 12.65
C MET A 139 24.54 7.49 13.99
N GLY A 140 23.69 7.35 15.01
CA GLY A 140 24.10 7.03 16.38
C GLY A 140 24.05 5.54 16.77
N ASN A 141 23.32 4.71 16.07
CA ASN A 141 23.22 3.28 16.38
C ASN A 141 23.38 2.47 15.11
N GLY A 142 24.37 1.59 15.05
CA GLY A 142 24.61 0.62 13.97
C GLY A 142 23.55 -0.49 13.88
N ALA A 143 22.31 -0.20 14.27
CA ALA A 143 21.16 -1.02 13.98
C ALA A 143 20.62 -0.59 12.60
N GLU A 144 20.28 -1.56 11.75
CA GLU A 144 19.58 -1.38 10.49
C GLU A 144 18.29 -0.59 10.72
N GLY A 145 18.43 0.74 10.86
CA GLY A 145 17.33 1.68 11.02
C GLY A 145 16.50 1.62 9.73
N LYS A 146 15.25 1.20 9.80
CA LYS A 146 14.31 1.37 8.71
C LYS A 146 14.42 2.83 8.23
N VAL A 147 14.89 3.03 7.01
CA VAL A 147 14.91 4.36 6.39
C VAL A 147 13.48 4.87 6.37
N GLN A 148 13.21 5.87 7.21
CA GLN A 148 11.86 6.42 7.30
C GLN A 148 11.59 7.18 5.99
N ASN A 149 10.62 6.69 5.23
CA ASN A 149 10.22 7.34 3.99
C ASN A 149 9.48 8.65 4.30
N TYR A 150 10.08 9.78 3.93
CA TYR A 150 9.49 11.11 4.12
C TYR A 150 8.60 11.57 2.96
N HIS A 151 8.54 10.77 1.89
CA HIS A 151 7.68 11.06 0.76
C HIS A 151 6.22 10.71 1.08
N GLN A 152 5.28 11.41 0.46
CA GLN A 152 3.85 11.12 0.63
C GLN A 152 3.47 9.74 0.09
N LEU A 153 4.20 9.24 -0.90
CA LEU A 153 3.96 7.97 -1.57
C LEU A 153 5.17 7.05 -1.43
N ASP A 154 4.92 5.77 -1.23
CA ASP A 154 5.96 4.74 -1.24
C ASP A 154 6.22 4.22 -2.64
N ARG A 155 5.17 4.15 -3.47
CA ARG A 155 5.28 3.61 -4.82
C ARG A 155 4.28 4.25 -5.78
N LEU A 156 4.71 4.43 -7.02
CA LEU A 156 3.85 4.77 -8.14
C LEU A 156 3.91 3.64 -9.18
N VAL A 157 2.77 2.98 -9.39
CA VAL A 157 2.64 1.94 -10.41
C VAL A 157 2.04 2.56 -11.67
N ILE A 158 2.69 2.34 -12.81
CA ILE A 158 2.27 2.87 -14.11
C ILE A 158 2.06 1.70 -15.05
N LYS A 159 0.87 1.61 -15.65
CA LYS A 159 0.55 0.63 -16.68
C LYS A 159 0.86 1.23 -18.04
N VAL A 160 1.70 0.55 -18.81
CA VAL A 160 2.04 0.90 -20.19
C VAL A 160 1.24 0.00 -21.13
N SER A 161 0.66 0.57 -22.19
CA SER A 161 -0.19 -0.18 -23.13
C SER A 161 0.62 -1.09 -24.05
N ASP A 162 1.89 -0.74 -24.29
CA ASP A 162 2.77 -1.43 -25.24
C ASP A 162 4.10 -1.75 -24.54
N SER A 163 4.39 -3.04 -24.39
CA SER A 163 5.59 -3.51 -23.70
C SER A 163 6.88 -3.10 -24.40
N GLU A 164 6.88 -2.95 -25.74
CA GLU A 164 8.07 -2.54 -26.50
C GLU A 164 8.49 -1.08 -26.18
N LYS A 165 7.53 -0.24 -25.75
CA LYS A 165 7.77 1.15 -25.37
C LYS A 165 8.13 1.35 -23.90
N MET A 166 8.18 0.27 -23.12
CA MET A 166 8.35 0.36 -21.67
C MET A 166 9.65 1.06 -21.28
N SER A 167 10.76 0.68 -21.89
CA SER A 167 12.09 1.30 -21.66
C SER A 167 12.12 2.78 -22.03
N SER A 168 11.56 3.14 -23.19
CA SER A 168 11.51 4.54 -23.64
C SER A 168 10.66 5.41 -22.72
N ILE A 169 9.53 4.89 -22.26
CA ILE A 169 8.64 5.58 -21.32
C ILE A 169 9.34 5.73 -19.95
N ALA A 170 10.03 4.71 -19.47
CA ALA A 170 10.78 4.77 -18.23
C ALA A 170 11.88 5.84 -18.28
N GLU A 171 12.57 5.98 -19.42
CA GLU A 171 13.57 7.03 -19.63
C GLU A 171 12.95 8.44 -19.58
N VAL A 172 11.80 8.63 -20.23
CA VAL A 172 11.07 9.91 -20.17
C VAL A 172 10.64 10.24 -18.74
N ILE A 173 10.10 9.27 -18.00
CA ILE A 173 9.71 9.44 -16.61
C ILE A 173 10.93 9.78 -15.74
N SER A 174 12.06 9.10 -15.93
CA SER A 174 13.31 9.38 -15.23
C SER A 174 13.77 10.83 -15.46
N LYS A 175 13.75 11.30 -16.70
CA LYS A 175 14.11 12.70 -17.05
C LYS A 175 13.15 13.70 -16.39
N LEU A 176 11.85 13.41 -16.37
CA LEU A 176 10.86 14.26 -15.71
C LEU A 176 11.08 14.34 -14.19
N LEU A 177 11.30 13.20 -13.54
CA LEU A 177 11.54 13.12 -12.10
C LEU A 177 12.84 13.87 -11.73
N LYS A 178 13.95 13.62 -12.43
CA LYS A 178 15.22 14.34 -12.22
C LYS A 178 15.04 15.85 -12.28
N ARG A 179 14.25 16.34 -13.24
CA ARG A 179 13.99 17.79 -13.39
C ARG A 179 13.14 18.35 -12.25
N LYS A 180 12.22 17.53 -11.67
CA LYS A 180 11.32 17.96 -10.60
C LYS A 180 11.95 17.86 -9.20
N HIS A 181 12.85 16.91 -9.00
CA HIS A 181 13.49 16.62 -7.69
C HIS A 181 14.85 17.30 -7.51
N SER A 182 15.13 18.38 -8.26
CA SER A 182 16.30 19.28 -8.05
C SER A 182 17.63 18.54 -7.81
N GLN A 183 17.92 17.50 -8.59
CA GLN A 183 19.14 16.67 -8.57
C GLN A 183 19.27 15.64 -7.42
N GLY A 184 18.32 15.54 -6.49
CA GLY A 184 18.28 14.43 -5.55
C GLY A 184 17.79 13.15 -6.25
N VAL A 185 18.55 12.05 -6.17
CA VAL A 185 18.07 10.72 -6.63
C VAL A 185 17.42 10.05 -5.42
N ASP A 186 16.15 10.32 -5.20
CA ASP A 186 15.31 9.84 -4.10
C ASP A 186 14.24 8.85 -4.57
N TYR A 187 14.38 8.34 -5.79
CA TYR A 187 13.48 7.38 -6.40
C TYR A 187 14.24 6.29 -7.17
N GLU A 188 13.65 5.12 -7.28
CA GLU A 188 14.10 4.01 -8.09
C GLU A 188 13.03 3.67 -9.14
N ILE A 189 13.45 3.39 -10.37
CA ILE A 189 12.56 2.93 -11.44
C ILE A 189 12.85 1.47 -11.71
N THR A 190 11.88 0.61 -11.41
CA THR A 190 11.94 -0.82 -11.69
C THR A 190 11.05 -1.13 -12.89
N ILE A 191 11.63 -1.71 -13.93
CA ILE A 191 10.89 -2.24 -15.08
C ILE A 191 10.83 -3.76 -14.88
N PRO A 192 9.63 -4.38 -14.73
CA PRO A 192 9.54 -5.83 -14.69
C PRO A 192 10.01 -6.36 -16.04
N GLU A 193 11.09 -7.13 -16.03
CA GLU A 193 11.49 -7.88 -17.22
C GLU A 193 10.43 -8.93 -17.50
N LEU A 194 10.04 -9.06 -18.78
CA LEU A 194 9.21 -10.17 -19.22
C LEU A 194 10.03 -11.46 -19.07
N LEU A 195 9.72 -12.22 -18.02
CA LEU A 195 10.18 -13.60 -17.89
C LEU A 195 9.32 -14.52 -18.75
#